data_c31c1be53158debf5b759174a176c979
#
_entry.id   c31c1be53158debf5b759174a176c979
#
_cell.length_a   1.000
_cell.length_b   1.000
_cell.length_c   1.000
_cell.angle_alpha   90.00
_cell.angle_beta   90.00
_cell.angle_gamma   90.00
#
_symmetry.space_group_name_H-M   'P 1'
#
loop_
_entity.id
_entity.type
_entity.pdbx_description
1 polymer ?
#
loop_
_entity_poly.entity_id
_entity_poly.type
_entity_poly.pdbx_seq_one_letter_code
_entity_poly.pdbx_strand_id
1 'polypeptide(L)'
;MAILIGSTAGTLLAQDEQAPQKDAPVVTKIEPPSWWINLTPELMLLLSGRNLEATRVACNLPSVLVERTQATAGGDYLFVWLKIGAETKSGTAVCRVKTPTGITSFELPLAGRAMSAGKFQGLSQEDVIYLIVPDRFANGDPTNDEPAEARGTHDRSNARAYHGGDLQGIREHLPYFKELGVTALSLTPIMKDGAAQDYQGYGAVDLYAVDPHLGTVQEYQELVAEAHKQGIKIFFDLLLNHVGPKHPWVAEPPLPDWFHGTQQRHLNTSVGLKGEFWGENEKQSAGHDAFEALMDPHAPPGLSRNLTDGWLFGTLPDLNTENPIVAEYLLQQSIWWAETSGLDGYQLDTFPYVPRKFWAVWHTRLHSIYPQLTTIGEVSHPDPIVTSFFAGGQRRFDGVDSGLNTLFDSPLFFVLRDVLLKGAPAGRIADVLRHDSLYVHPDNLVTICGNHDVPRFASAEGSSISKQKLALGLTLSLRGIPAIYYGDEIGMPGGDPNNGRDFPGGWPGDAKNAFTSEGRTTEQQEIFSYVQTLLRLRHEHPALQAGRLWHLSSDDASYVFLREAEEERVIIAFNNSMDARALKILLRDTPAKDAAGFSQVFGQAQADVKGGEVHISMPAQSISIFVLD
;
A
#
# COMPACT_ATOMS: atom_id res chain seq x y z
N MET A 1 -44.43 57.90 56.49
CA MET A 1 -43.53 56.77 56.54
C MET A 1 -43.55 56.11 55.18
N ALA A 2 -42.61 56.52 54.29
CA ALA A 2 -42.59 56.13 52.90
C ALA A 2 -41.52 55.08 52.72
N ILE A 3 -41.87 53.96 52.15
CA ILE A 3 -40.93 52.88 51.79
C ILE A 3 -40.67 53.01 50.29
N LEU A 4 -39.39 53.30 49.95
CA LEU A 4 -38.87 53.23 48.59
C LEU A 4 -38.66 51.76 48.20
N ILE A 5 -39.20 51.37 47.07
CA ILE A 5 -38.85 50.11 46.40
C ILE A 5 -37.95 50.46 45.20
N GLY A 6 -36.68 50.06 45.30
CA GLY A 6 -35.73 50.21 44.20
C GLY A 6 -35.93 49.14 43.13
N SER A 7 -36.13 49.57 41.89
CA SER A 7 -36.20 48.74 40.70
C SER A 7 -34.79 48.59 40.11
N THR A 8 -34.21 47.38 40.15
CA THR A 8 -33.02 47.03 39.38
C THR A 8 -33.41 46.59 37.98
N ALA A 9 -33.17 47.43 37.01
CA ALA A 9 -33.26 47.10 35.62
C ALA A 9 -32.08 46.18 35.21
N GLY A 10 -32.36 44.90 35.02
CA GLY A 10 -31.45 43.96 34.36
C GLY A 10 -31.44 44.22 32.86
N THR A 11 -30.31 44.65 32.36
CA THR A 11 -30.08 44.78 30.92
C THR A 11 -29.91 43.38 30.34
N LEU A 12 -30.94 42.86 29.67
CA LEU A 12 -30.81 41.70 28.76
C LEU A 12 -29.94 42.14 27.58
N LEU A 13 -28.76 41.56 27.45
CA LEU A 13 -28.01 41.58 26.23
C LEU A 13 -28.77 40.75 25.21
N ALA A 14 -29.46 41.41 24.29
CA ALA A 14 -30.04 40.83 23.10
C ALA A 14 -28.87 40.25 22.28
N GLN A 15 -28.86 38.95 22.08
CA GLN A 15 -28.09 38.33 21.04
C GLN A 15 -28.73 38.73 19.72
N ASP A 16 -28.08 39.63 18.99
CA ASP A 16 -28.43 39.88 17.58
C ASP A 16 -28.13 38.59 16.79
N GLU A 17 -29.10 37.73 16.63
CA GLU A 17 -29.16 36.77 15.52
C GLU A 17 -29.39 37.57 14.23
N GLN A 18 -28.31 38.09 13.68
CA GLN A 18 -28.33 38.62 12.33
C GLN A 18 -28.66 37.46 11.36
N ALA A 19 -29.75 37.63 10.59
CA ALA A 19 -30.05 36.75 9.47
C ALA A 19 -28.82 36.59 8.59
N PRO A 20 -28.49 35.39 8.07
CA PRO A 20 -27.26 35.16 7.32
C PRO A 20 -27.23 36.14 6.13
N GLN A 21 -26.25 37.04 6.15
CA GLN A 21 -25.95 37.90 5.01
C GLN A 21 -25.54 37.00 3.85
N LYS A 22 -26.13 37.21 2.67
CA LYS A 22 -25.92 36.40 1.46
C LYS A 22 -24.44 36.23 1.06
N ASP A 23 -23.61 37.15 1.52
CA ASP A 23 -22.17 37.23 1.22
C ASP A 23 -21.27 36.95 2.45
N ALA A 24 -21.83 36.43 3.56
CA ALA A 24 -21.02 36.08 4.73
C ALA A 24 -20.02 34.92 4.40
N PRO A 25 -18.79 34.95 4.97
CA PRO A 25 -17.83 33.86 4.77
C PRO A 25 -18.35 32.57 5.43
N VAL A 26 -18.10 31.45 4.78
CA VAL A 26 -18.47 30.11 5.28
C VAL A 26 -17.28 29.18 5.11
N VAL A 27 -16.87 28.49 6.16
CA VAL A 27 -15.92 27.36 6.10
C VAL A 27 -16.73 26.07 6.15
N THR A 28 -16.58 25.21 5.16
CA THR A 28 -17.31 23.93 5.06
C THR A 28 -16.43 22.73 5.37
N LYS A 29 -15.10 22.84 5.16
CA LYS A 29 -14.14 21.75 5.41
C LYS A 29 -12.78 22.32 5.82
N ILE A 30 -12.07 21.61 6.66
CA ILE A 30 -10.67 21.85 7.03
C ILE A 30 -9.85 20.60 6.79
N GLU A 31 -8.67 20.76 6.20
CA GLU A 31 -7.74 19.68 5.88
C GLU A 31 -6.31 20.09 6.26
N PRO A 32 -5.65 19.31 7.14
CA PRO A 32 -6.15 18.17 7.90
C PRO A 32 -7.25 18.55 8.90
N PRO A 33 -8.17 17.62 9.25
CA PRO A 33 -9.31 17.91 10.15
C PRO A 33 -8.91 18.02 11.63
N SER A 34 -7.73 17.58 11.99
CA SER A 34 -7.14 17.63 13.34
C SER A 34 -5.62 17.56 13.24
N TRP A 35 -4.94 17.92 14.35
CA TRP A 35 -3.47 17.79 14.42
C TRP A 35 -3.01 17.45 15.84
N TRP A 36 -1.70 17.31 16.04
CA TRP A 36 -1.10 16.98 17.32
C TRP A 36 -0.11 18.06 17.78
N ILE A 37 -0.17 18.37 19.05
CA ILE A 37 0.85 19.20 19.69
C ILE A 37 2.20 18.47 19.69
N ASN A 38 3.28 19.21 19.51
CA ASN A 38 4.66 18.69 19.46
C ASN A 38 4.92 17.63 18.36
N LEU A 39 4.08 17.54 17.32
CA LEU A 39 4.31 16.67 16.16
C LEU A 39 5.17 17.39 15.12
N THR A 40 4.67 18.50 14.61
CA THR A 40 5.40 19.42 13.73
C THR A 40 5.26 20.84 14.26
N PRO A 41 6.28 21.71 14.14
CA PRO A 41 6.17 23.10 14.58
C PRO A 41 5.25 23.93 13.69
N GLU A 42 5.13 23.56 12.44
CA GLU A 42 4.32 24.24 11.42
C GLU A 42 3.22 23.30 10.91
N LEU A 43 2.06 23.89 10.59
CA LEU A 43 0.90 23.20 10.03
C LEU A 43 0.26 24.11 8.98
N MET A 44 0.09 23.59 7.77
CA MET A 44 -0.69 24.23 6.72
C MET A 44 -2.10 23.64 6.71
N LEU A 45 -3.11 24.49 6.85
CA LEU A 45 -4.51 24.09 6.66
C LEU A 45 -4.99 24.54 5.28
N LEU A 46 -5.72 23.67 4.61
CA LEU A 46 -6.56 24.00 3.46
C LEU A 46 -8.02 24.08 3.95
N LEU A 47 -8.60 25.26 3.90
CA LEU A 47 -10.01 25.48 4.20
C LEU A 47 -10.79 25.56 2.89
N SER A 48 -11.84 24.77 2.77
CA SER A 48 -12.83 24.89 1.70
C SER A 48 -14.05 25.66 2.21
N GLY A 49 -14.64 26.49 1.35
CA GLY A 49 -15.78 27.29 1.79
C GLY A 49 -16.32 28.22 0.73
N ARG A 50 -16.75 29.40 1.15
CA ARG A 50 -17.24 30.48 0.26
C ARG A 50 -16.91 31.83 0.85
N ASN A 51 -16.67 32.82 -0.01
CA ASN A 51 -16.42 34.22 0.36
C ASN A 51 -15.22 34.37 1.32
N LEU A 52 -14.17 33.55 1.10
CA LEU A 52 -12.95 33.54 1.92
C LEU A 52 -11.88 34.50 1.42
N GLU A 53 -12.20 35.42 0.51
CA GLU A 53 -11.27 36.42 -0.03
C GLU A 53 -10.83 37.45 1.04
N ALA A 54 -9.65 38.02 0.84
CA ALA A 54 -9.08 39.09 1.68
C ALA A 54 -9.15 38.78 3.18
N THR A 55 -8.83 37.58 3.58
CA THR A 55 -9.09 37.02 4.90
C THR A 55 -8.00 37.35 5.92
N ARG A 56 -8.43 37.61 7.16
CA ARG A 56 -7.57 37.57 8.35
C ARG A 56 -8.03 36.45 9.26
N VAL A 57 -7.09 35.62 9.70
CA VAL A 57 -7.35 34.52 10.64
C VAL A 57 -6.66 34.79 11.97
N ALA A 58 -7.33 34.49 13.07
CA ALA A 58 -6.76 34.53 14.41
C ALA A 58 -7.37 33.43 15.28
N CYS A 59 -6.53 32.69 15.99
CA CYS A 59 -6.94 31.61 16.88
C CYS A 59 -7.00 32.08 18.34
N ASN A 60 -7.86 31.45 19.14
CA ASN A 60 -8.06 31.79 20.55
C ASN A 60 -6.94 31.30 21.47
N LEU A 61 -6.10 30.36 21.03
CA LEU A 61 -4.95 29.86 21.79
C LEU A 61 -3.72 30.74 21.50
N PRO A 62 -3.13 31.41 22.50
CA PRO A 62 -1.97 32.30 22.27
C PRO A 62 -0.74 31.60 21.71
N SER A 63 -0.61 30.30 21.93
CA SER A 63 0.48 29.47 21.44
C SER A 63 0.26 28.92 20.03
N VAL A 64 -0.89 29.20 19.40
CA VAL A 64 -1.21 28.86 18.02
C VAL A 64 -1.24 30.14 17.21
N LEU A 65 -0.13 30.43 16.54
CA LEU A 65 0.06 31.68 15.78
C LEU A 65 -0.25 31.45 14.30
N VAL A 66 -1.03 32.36 13.71
CA VAL A 66 -1.23 32.41 12.28
C VAL A 66 -0.07 33.20 11.65
N GLU A 67 0.80 32.54 10.91
CA GLU A 67 1.95 33.16 10.27
C GLU A 67 1.57 33.86 8.96
N ARG A 68 0.77 33.20 8.14
CA ARG A 68 0.26 33.76 6.89
C ARG A 68 -1.06 33.12 6.46
N THR A 69 -1.75 33.78 5.57
CA THR A 69 -2.94 33.27 4.88
C THR A 69 -2.84 33.57 3.39
N GLN A 70 -3.42 32.70 2.59
CA GLN A 70 -3.51 32.87 1.14
C GLN A 70 -4.88 32.39 0.68
N ALA A 71 -5.77 33.30 0.31
CA ALA A 71 -7.06 32.97 -0.29
C ALA A 71 -6.94 32.81 -1.81
N THR A 72 -7.79 31.99 -2.39
CA THR A 72 -7.94 31.90 -3.85
C THR A 72 -8.77 33.06 -4.40
N ALA A 73 -8.60 33.36 -5.70
CA ALA A 73 -9.28 34.49 -6.32
C ALA A 73 -10.83 34.37 -6.30
N GLY A 74 -11.36 33.14 -6.30
CA GLY A 74 -12.81 32.87 -6.18
C GLY A 74 -13.32 32.87 -4.74
N GLY A 75 -12.43 32.90 -3.74
CA GLY A 75 -12.80 32.82 -2.34
C GLY A 75 -13.32 31.45 -1.87
N ASP A 76 -13.13 30.39 -2.67
CA ASP A 76 -13.62 29.04 -2.36
C ASP A 76 -12.61 28.26 -1.50
N TYR A 77 -11.35 28.68 -1.51
CA TYR A 77 -10.28 28.09 -0.72
C TYR A 77 -9.46 29.14 0.01
N LEU A 78 -8.97 28.73 1.20
CA LEU A 78 -8.08 29.55 2.02
C LEU A 78 -6.99 28.64 2.61
N PHE A 79 -5.75 28.90 2.28
CA PHE A 79 -4.60 28.33 2.97
C PHE A 79 -4.27 29.14 4.21
N VAL A 80 -4.04 28.43 5.33
CA VAL A 80 -3.66 29.04 6.61
C VAL A 80 -2.44 28.31 7.15
N TRP A 81 -1.32 29.02 7.32
CA TRP A 81 -0.11 28.47 7.95
C TRP A 81 -0.10 28.85 9.42
N LEU A 82 -0.06 27.81 10.25
CA LEU A 82 -0.04 27.93 11.71
C LEU A 82 1.32 27.51 12.25
N LYS A 83 1.78 28.23 13.25
CA LYS A 83 2.87 27.80 14.12
C LYS A 83 2.30 27.36 15.46
N ILE A 84 2.56 26.10 15.83
CA ILE A 84 2.10 25.50 17.08
C ILE A 84 3.28 25.52 18.06
N GLY A 85 3.17 26.37 19.09
CA GLY A 85 4.22 26.50 20.13
C GLY A 85 4.36 25.23 20.96
N ALA A 86 5.56 24.94 21.42
CA ALA A 86 5.85 23.75 22.23
C ALA A 86 5.08 23.72 23.58
N GLU A 87 4.66 24.87 24.08
CA GLU A 87 3.85 25.05 25.30
C GLU A 87 2.35 24.80 25.07
N THR A 88 1.91 24.57 23.81
CA THR A 88 0.50 24.35 23.49
C THR A 88 0.00 23.10 24.22
N LYS A 89 -1.17 23.21 24.86
CA LYS A 89 -1.84 22.07 25.49
C LYS A 89 -2.87 21.48 24.55
N SER A 90 -3.13 20.19 24.70
CA SER A 90 -4.21 19.52 23.99
C SER A 90 -5.56 20.18 24.25
N GLY A 91 -6.38 20.29 23.24
CA GLY A 91 -7.67 20.96 23.26
C GLY A 91 -8.11 21.38 21.86
N THR A 92 -9.08 22.26 21.76
CA THR A 92 -9.58 22.77 20.48
C THR A 92 -9.18 24.22 20.28
N ALA A 93 -8.43 24.51 19.21
CA ALA A 93 -8.20 25.87 18.78
C ALA A 93 -9.39 26.37 17.97
N VAL A 94 -10.07 27.40 18.47
CA VAL A 94 -11.16 28.09 17.73
C VAL A 94 -10.54 29.26 16.98
N CYS A 95 -10.53 29.18 15.67
CA CYS A 95 -9.94 30.18 14.78
C CYS A 95 -11.03 30.98 14.08
N ARG A 96 -10.98 32.30 14.20
CA ARG A 96 -11.91 33.22 13.54
C ARG A 96 -11.36 33.67 12.21
N VAL A 97 -12.18 33.59 11.19
CA VAL A 97 -11.93 34.04 9.82
C VAL A 97 -12.71 35.30 9.57
N LYS A 98 -12.03 36.41 9.36
CA LYS A 98 -12.64 37.72 9.11
C LYS A 98 -12.38 38.16 7.67
N THR A 99 -13.45 38.44 6.94
CA THR A 99 -13.44 39.00 5.60
C THR A 99 -14.11 40.39 5.59
N PRO A 100 -14.08 41.15 4.49
CA PRO A 100 -14.82 42.42 4.37
C PRO A 100 -16.33 42.26 4.57
N THR A 101 -16.89 41.08 4.28
CA THR A 101 -18.33 40.79 4.28
C THR A 101 -18.83 40.14 5.57
N GLY A 102 -17.94 39.73 6.49
CA GLY A 102 -18.37 39.12 7.73
C GLY A 102 -17.30 38.34 8.46
N ILE A 103 -17.75 37.57 9.45
CA ILE A 103 -16.90 36.72 10.28
C ILE A 103 -17.50 35.32 10.33
N THR A 104 -16.64 34.31 10.19
CA THR A 104 -16.95 32.91 10.51
C THR A 104 -15.86 32.33 11.43
N SER A 105 -16.01 31.09 11.85
CA SER A 105 -14.98 30.40 12.63
C SER A 105 -14.92 28.91 12.24
N PHE A 106 -13.78 28.33 12.52
CA PHE A 106 -13.60 26.87 12.46
C PHE A 106 -12.91 26.38 13.72
N GLU A 107 -13.04 25.12 14.01
CA GLU A 107 -12.42 24.44 15.13
C GLU A 107 -11.34 23.50 14.63
N LEU A 108 -10.15 23.58 15.22
CA LEU A 108 -9.04 22.68 14.98
C LEU A 108 -8.73 21.90 16.26
N PRO A 109 -9.12 20.62 16.33
CA PRO A 109 -8.71 19.75 17.43
C PRO A 109 -7.20 19.54 17.43
N LEU A 110 -6.56 19.77 18.59
CA LEU A 110 -5.14 19.54 18.84
C LEU A 110 -4.99 18.46 19.91
N ALA A 111 -4.65 17.24 19.49
CA ALA A 111 -4.48 16.11 20.40
C ALA A 111 -3.08 16.09 21.03
N GLY A 112 -2.95 15.45 22.19
CA GLY A 112 -1.65 15.06 22.72
C GLY A 112 -1.10 13.87 21.93
N ARG A 113 0.17 13.93 21.54
CA ARG A 113 0.82 12.81 20.86
C ARG A 113 1.07 11.68 21.86
N ALA A 114 0.42 10.54 21.68
CA ALA A 114 0.63 9.35 22.48
C ALA A 114 1.61 8.41 21.77
N MET A 115 2.86 8.41 22.21
CA MET A 115 3.83 7.38 21.80
C MET A 115 3.53 6.11 22.61
N SER A 116 2.81 5.17 22.03
CA SER A 116 2.60 3.84 22.61
C SER A 116 3.49 2.80 21.93
N ALA A 117 3.98 1.84 22.71
CA ALA A 117 4.68 0.68 22.14
C ALA A 117 3.75 -0.06 21.15
N GLY A 118 4.31 -0.54 20.06
CA GLY A 118 3.58 -1.31 19.05
C GLY A 118 2.96 -0.48 17.91
N LYS A 119 3.25 0.82 17.83
CA LYS A 119 2.91 1.66 16.69
C LYS A 119 4.12 1.89 15.77
N PHE A 120 3.86 2.09 14.48
CA PHE A 120 4.88 2.45 13.48
C PHE A 120 6.05 1.44 13.40
N GLN A 121 5.75 0.13 13.54
CA GLN A 121 6.77 -0.91 13.70
C GLN A 121 7.55 -1.17 12.41
N GLY A 122 6.96 -0.88 11.24
CA GLY A 122 7.55 -1.21 9.94
C GLY A 122 7.65 -2.71 9.67
N LEU A 123 8.27 -3.07 8.55
CA LEU A 123 8.51 -4.46 8.13
C LEU A 123 9.94 -4.91 8.48
N SER A 124 10.05 -6.20 8.72
CA SER A 124 11.30 -6.93 8.79
C SER A 124 11.26 -8.17 7.89
N GLN A 125 12.38 -8.83 7.70
CA GLN A 125 12.46 -10.08 6.94
C GLN A 125 11.73 -11.26 7.62
N GLU A 126 11.33 -11.11 8.87
CA GLU A 126 10.51 -12.09 9.61
C GLU A 126 9.05 -12.03 9.21
N ASP A 127 8.62 -10.90 8.63
CA ASP A 127 7.22 -10.65 8.30
C ASP A 127 6.74 -11.42 7.06
N VAL A 128 5.44 -11.64 7.04
CA VAL A 128 4.68 -12.17 5.91
C VAL A 128 3.46 -11.29 5.73
N ILE A 129 3.33 -10.69 4.55
CA ILE A 129 2.26 -9.76 4.21
C ILE A 129 1.08 -10.54 3.63
N TYR A 130 -0.14 -10.12 3.95
CA TYR A 130 -1.36 -10.56 3.31
C TYR A 130 -2.06 -9.36 2.67
N LEU A 131 -2.16 -9.37 1.33
CA LEU A 131 -2.74 -8.29 0.53
C LEU A 131 -4.26 -8.46 0.48
N ILE A 132 -5.02 -7.45 0.89
CA ILE A 132 -6.48 -7.50 1.00
C ILE A 132 -7.13 -6.39 0.16
N VAL A 133 -8.20 -6.74 -0.55
CA VAL A 133 -9.21 -5.80 -1.07
C VAL A 133 -10.37 -5.82 -0.07
N PRO A 134 -10.54 -4.79 0.78
CA PRO A 134 -11.51 -4.79 1.87
C PRO A 134 -12.93 -5.15 1.43
N ASP A 135 -13.42 -4.51 0.39
CA ASP A 135 -14.76 -4.74 -0.17
C ASP A 135 -15.02 -6.20 -0.61
N ARG A 136 -13.99 -7.01 -0.80
CA ARG A 136 -14.08 -8.39 -1.30
C ARG A 136 -13.71 -9.45 -0.27
N PHE A 137 -13.41 -9.05 0.95
CA PHE A 137 -12.91 -9.98 1.95
C PHE A 137 -14.02 -10.50 2.87
N ALA A 138 -14.66 -9.65 3.63
CA ALA A 138 -15.78 -10.03 4.50
C ALA A 138 -16.63 -8.82 4.87
N ASN A 139 -17.96 -9.03 4.93
CA ASN A 139 -18.94 -8.05 5.35
C ASN A 139 -19.23 -8.22 6.85
N GLY A 140 -18.73 -7.29 7.66
CA GLY A 140 -18.94 -7.27 9.11
C GLY A 140 -20.11 -6.37 9.53
N ASP A 141 -20.39 -5.32 8.75
CA ASP A 141 -21.51 -4.39 9.00
C ASP A 141 -22.38 -4.20 7.76
N PRO A 142 -23.42 -5.00 7.56
CA PRO A 142 -24.34 -4.84 6.43
C PRO A 142 -25.06 -3.49 6.36
N THR A 143 -24.95 -2.64 7.38
CA THR A 143 -25.60 -1.32 7.36
C THR A 143 -24.84 -0.28 6.56
N ASN A 144 -23.57 -0.53 6.25
CA ASN A 144 -22.72 0.32 5.43
C ASN A 144 -22.67 -0.09 3.94
N ASP A 145 -23.30 -1.21 3.54
CA ASP A 145 -23.31 -1.69 2.15
C ASP A 145 -23.86 -0.65 1.17
N GLU A 146 -24.86 0.14 1.58
CA GLU A 146 -25.46 1.22 0.79
C GLU A 146 -25.50 2.55 1.56
N PRO A 147 -24.39 3.28 1.66
CA PRO A 147 -24.36 4.57 2.31
C PRO A 147 -25.38 5.54 1.68
N ALA A 148 -25.94 6.44 2.50
CA ALA A 148 -26.97 7.36 2.04
C ALA A 148 -26.54 8.23 0.85
N GLU A 149 -25.26 8.53 0.76
CA GLU A 149 -24.62 9.33 -0.30
C GLU A 149 -24.20 8.52 -1.54
N ALA A 150 -24.24 7.16 -1.46
CA ALA A 150 -23.79 6.26 -2.51
C ALA A 150 -24.81 5.13 -2.79
N ARG A 151 -26.10 5.47 -2.77
CA ARG A 151 -27.18 4.50 -3.01
C ARG A 151 -27.14 3.90 -4.41
N GLY A 152 -27.36 2.58 -4.49
CA GLY A 152 -27.35 1.82 -5.75
C GLY A 152 -25.96 1.48 -6.25
N THR A 153 -24.95 1.53 -5.39
CA THR A 153 -23.57 1.13 -5.69
C THR A 153 -23.28 -0.32 -5.29
N HIS A 154 -24.06 -0.89 -4.37
CA HIS A 154 -23.91 -2.26 -3.91
C HIS A 154 -24.62 -3.26 -4.84
N ASP A 155 -23.87 -4.18 -5.45
CA ASP A 155 -24.41 -5.26 -6.27
C ASP A 155 -23.38 -6.40 -6.41
N ARG A 156 -23.49 -7.43 -5.59
CA ARG A 156 -22.61 -8.61 -5.62
C ARG A 156 -22.67 -9.42 -6.93
N SER A 157 -23.66 -9.18 -7.78
CA SER A 157 -23.72 -9.81 -9.12
C SER A 157 -22.88 -9.09 -10.17
N ASN A 158 -22.47 -7.85 -9.90
CA ASN A 158 -21.66 -7.02 -10.77
C ASN A 158 -20.22 -6.93 -10.24
N ALA A 159 -19.30 -7.58 -10.91
CA ALA A 159 -17.88 -7.66 -10.51
C ALA A 159 -17.17 -6.29 -10.29
N ARG A 160 -17.77 -5.18 -10.76
CA ARG A 160 -17.21 -3.83 -10.60
C ARG A 160 -17.92 -2.99 -9.53
N ALA A 161 -19.09 -3.44 -9.03
CA ALA A 161 -19.81 -2.75 -7.96
C ALA A 161 -19.21 -3.04 -6.58
N TYR A 162 -19.61 -2.31 -5.56
CA TYR A 162 -19.33 -2.66 -4.18
C TYR A 162 -20.06 -3.95 -3.78
N HIS A 163 -19.41 -4.79 -2.99
CA HIS A 163 -19.95 -6.06 -2.52
C HIS A 163 -20.23 -6.06 -1.00
N GLY A 164 -19.82 -5.01 -0.29
CA GLY A 164 -20.10 -4.80 1.12
C GLY A 164 -19.09 -5.41 2.07
N GLY A 165 -17.90 -5.83 1.61
CA GLY A 165 -16.79 -6.14 2.52
C GLY A 165 -16.24 -4.85 3.16
N ASP A 166 -15.81 -4.92 4.43
CA ASP A 166 -15.53 -3.73 5.22
C ASP A 166 -14.42 -3.93 6.27
N LEU A 167 -14.06 -2.86 6.97
CA LEU A 167 -13.03 -2.88 8.02
C LEU A 167 -13.43 -3.74 9.23
N GLN A 168 -14.73 -3.79 9.55
CA GLN A 168 -15.23 -4.64 10.62
C GLN A 168 -15.08 -6.12 10.25
N GLY A 169 -15.41 -6.51 9.01
CA GLY A 169 -15.24 -7.88 8.54
C GLY A 169 -13.78 -8.32 8.59
N ILE A 170 -12.83 -7.46 8.22
CA ILE A 170 -11.41 -7.76 8.39
C ILE A 170 -11.06 -7.94 9.88
N ARG A 171 -11.54 -7.05 10.77
CA ARG A 171 -11.29 -7.11 12.20
C ARG A 171 -11.82 -8.40 12.84
N GLU A 172 -13.00 -8.85 12.44
CA GLU A 172 -13.62 -10.10 12.93
C GLU A 172 -12.84 -11.34 12.51
N HIS A 173 -12.09 -11.26 11.39
CA HIS A 173 -11.29 -12.36 10.85
C HIS A 173 -9.79 -12.29 11.20
N LEU A 174 -9.36 -11.42 12.12
CA LEU A 174 -7.97 -11.42 12.61
C LEU A 174 -7.46 -12.79 13.11
N PRO A 175 -8.27 -13.63 13.79
CA PRO A 175 -7.86 -14.98 14.16
C PRO A 175 -7.49 -15.88 12.97
N TYR A 176 -8.13 -15.73 11.81
CA TYR A 176 -7.80 -16.45 10.58
C TYR A 176 -6.39 -16.16 10.09
N PHE A 177 -5.99 -14.90 10.08
CA PHE A 177 -4.64 -14.51 9.67
C PHE A 177 -3.59 -15.06 10.62
N LYS A 178 -3.89 -15.05 11.92
CA LYS A 178 -3.01 -15.66 12.93
C LYS A 178 -2.91 -17.18 12.78
N GLU A 179 -4.02 -17.86 12.49
CA GLU A 179 -4.04 -19.30 12.21
C GLU A 179 -3.21 -19.63 10.96
N LEU A 180 -3.30 -18.82 9.92
CA LEU A 180 -2.51 -18.96 8.69
C LEU A 180 -1.02 -18.74 8.95
N GLY A 181 -0.66 -17.80 9.83
CA GLY A 181 0.71 -17.45 10.18
C GLY A 181 1.24 -16.20 9.51
N VAL A 182 0.36 -15.31 8.99
CA VAL A 182 0.76 -13.98 8.47
C VAL A 182 0.95 -13.01 9.62
N THR A 183 1.81 -11.98 9.42
CA THR A 183 2.20 -11.02 10.44
C THR A 183 1.90 -9.57 10.06
N ALA A 184 1.50 -9.32 8.81
CA ALA A 184 1.13 -8.00 8.33
C ALA A 184 -0.02 -8.07 7.34
N LEU A 185 -0.96 -7.12 7.41
CA LEU A 185 -2.02 -6.92 6.43
C LEU A 185 -1.72 -5.65 5.65
N SER A 186 -1.86 -5.70 4.32
CA SER A 186 -1.82 -4.52 3.45
C SER A 186 -3.15 -4.40 2.72
N LEU A 187 -3.84 -3.29 2.95
CA LEU A 187 -5.17 -3.02 2.39
C LEU A 187 -5.03 -2.16 1.13
N THR A 188 -5.86 -2.41 0.10
CA THR A 188 -6.04 -1.42 -0.97
C THR A 188 -6.55 -0.10 -0.38
N PRO A 189 -6.52 1.03 -1.11
CA PRO A 189 -6.87 2.33 -0.54
C PRO A 189 -8.21 2.31 0.18
N ILE A 190 -8.25 2.93 1.37
CA ILE A 190 -9.46 3.00 2.20
C ILE A 190 -10.07 4.40 2.20
N MET A 191 -9.48 5.33 1.47
CA MET A 191 -9.94 6.71 1.38
C MET A 191 -11.27 6.79 0.63
N LYS A 192 -12.08 7.80 0.98
CA LYS A 192 -13.41 8.00 0.38
C LYS A 192 -13.34 8.12 -1.13
N ASP A 193 -14.01 7.22 -1.82
CA ASP A 193 -14.09 7.16 -3.27
C ASP A 193 -15.35 7.87 -3.81
N GLY A 194 -15.26 8.35 -5.05
CA GLY A 194 -16.37 9.04 -5.73
C GLY A 194 -17.04 8.25 -6.83
N ALA A 195 -16.53 7.07 -7.17
CA ALA A 195 -17.02 6.28 -8.30
C ALA A 195 -17.90 5.11 -7.84
N ALA A 196 -19.02 4.91 -8.51
CA ALA A 196 -19.94 3.80 -8.23
C ALA A 196 -19.38 2.41 -8.60
N GLN A 197 -18.20 2.34 -9.19
CA GLN A 197 -17.59 1.12 -9.69
C GLN A 197 -16.07 1.08 -9.38
N ASP A 198 -15.65 1.73 -8.33
CA ASP A 198 -14.25 1.76 -7.88
C ASP A 198 -14.11 1.21 -6.45
N TYR A 199 -14.56 -0.01 -6.27
CA TYR A 199 -14.49 -0.73 -5.00
C TYR A 199 -13.06 -0.98 -4.50
N GLN A 200 -12.06 -0.73 -5.35
CA GLN A 200 -10.64 -0.87 -4.99
C GLN A 200 -10.07 0.39 -4.33
N GLY A 201 -10.76 1.55 -4.47
CA GLY A 201 -10.45 2.78 -3.76
C GLY A 201 -9.43 3.71 -4.42
N TYR A 202 -9.09 3.51 -5.71
CA TYR A 202 -8.08 4.34 -6.40
C TYR A 202 -8.63 5.66 -6.95
N GLY A 203 -9.93 5.92 -6.84
CA GLY A 203 -10.58 7.15 -7.29
C GLY A 203 -10.94 8.12 -6.16
N ALA A 204 -10.06 8.32 -5.18
CA ALA A 204 -10.35 9.09 -3.97
C ALA A 204 -10.85 10.51 -4.24
N VAL A 205 -11.92 10.90 -3.53
CA VAL A 205 -12.52 12.26 -3.55
C VAL A 205 -12.42 12.98 -2.22
N ASP A 206 -11.95 12.32 -1.18
CA ASP A 206 -11.59 12.89 0.11
C ASP A 206 -10.42 12.13 0.70
N LEU A 207 -9.27 12.81 0.79
CA LEU A 207 -8.01 12.19 1.22
C LEU A 207 -7.88 12.06 2.76
N TYR A 208 -8.84 12.58 3.54
CA TYR A 208 -8.86 12.54 5.00
C TYR A 208 -10.06 11.78 5.58
N ALA A 209 -10.85 11.13 4.75
CA ALA A 209 -12.00 10.33 5.17
C ALA A 209 -11.87 8.88 4.70
N VAL A 210 -12.40 7.94 5.47
CA VAL A 210 -12.60 6.55 5.04
C VAL A 210 -13.83 6.48 4.12
N ASP A 211 -13.79 5.60 3.13
CA ASP A 211 -14.94 5.32 2.28
C ASP A 211 -16.10 4.77 3.14
N PRO A 212 -17.30 5.36 3.04
CA PRO A 212 -18.42 4.94 3.88
C PRO A 212 -18.91 3.51 3.64
N HIS A 213 -18.58 2.87 2.50
CA HIS A 213 -18.81 1.44 2.30
C HIS A 213 -17.87 0.57 3.13
N LEU A 214 -16.70 1.10 3.49
CA LEU A 214 -15.70 0.37 4.27
C LEU A 214 -15.80 0.65 5.77
N GLY A 215 -16.45 1.78 6.15
CA GLY A 215 -16.59 2.17 7.55
C GLY A 215 -16.14 3.60 7.83
N THR A 216 -15.53 3.80 9.00
CA THR A 216 -15.13 5.10 9.54
C THR A 216 -13.65 5.13 9.91
N VAL A 217 -13.10 6.34 10.11
CA VAL A 217 -11.74 6.52 10.66
C VAL A 217 -11.60 5.83 12.02
N GLN A 218 -12.65 5.85 12.86
CA GLN A 218 -12.62 5.18 14.17
C GLN A 218 -12.53 3.65 14.01
N GLU A 219 -13.28 3.05 13.10
CA GLU A 219 -13.22 1.60 12.85
C GLU A 219 -11.87 1.19 12.28
N TYR A 220 -11.24 2.03 11.45
CA TYR A 220 -9.86 1.80 11.03
C TYR A 220 -8.87 1.84 12.20
N GLN A 221 -9.00 2.82 13.12
CA GLN A 221 -8.21 2.86 14.35
C GLN A 221 -8.41 1.61 15.23
N GLU A 222 -9.65 1.14 15.33
CA GLU A 222 -10.00 -0.06 16.09
C GLU A 222 -9.39 -1.32 15.44
N LEU A 223 -9.44 -1.43 14.10
CA LEU A 223 -8.78 -2.51 13.36
C LEU A 223 -7.27 -2.53 13.64
N VAL A 224 -6.59 -1.40 13.49
CA VAL A 224 -5.14 -1.29 13.75
C VAL A 224 -4.82 -1.69 15.20
N ALA A 225 -5.56 -1.15 16.17
CA ALA A 225 -5.34 -1.45 17.58
C ALA A 225 -5.57 -2.92 17.94
N GLU A 226 -6.57 -3.58 17.33
CA GLU A 226 -6.86 -4.98 17.58
C GLU A 226 -5.85 -5.91 16.87
N ALA A 227 -5.44 -5.56 15.64
CA ALA A 227 -4.39 -6.26 14.92
C ALA A 227 -3.07 -6.25 15.70
N HIS A 228 -2.66 -5.10 16.23
CA HIS A 228 -1.45 -4.97 17.05
C HIS A 228 -1.48 -5.84 18.32
N LYS A 229 -2.64 -5.98 18.99
CA LYS A 229 -2.78 -6.89 20.14
C LYS A 229 -2.54 -8.36 19.76
N GLN A 230 -2.80 -8.70 18.51
CA GLN A 230 -2.56 -10.05 17.98
C GLN A 230 -1.19 -10.23 17.33
N GLY A 231 -0.35 -9.18 17.32
CA GLY A 231 0.97 -9.16 16.71
C GLY A 231 0.93 -9.03 15.20
N ILE A 232 -0.16 -8.47 14.64
CA ILE A 232 -0.34 -8.24 13.21
C ILE A 232 -0.15 -6.75 12.92
N LYS A 233 0.73 -6.43 11.99
CA LYS A 233 1.01 -5.07 11.49
C LYS A 233 0.01 -4.66 10.43
N ILE A 234 -0.25 -3.36 10.31
CA ILE A 234 -1.21 -2.83 9.32
C ILE A 234 -0.54 -1.82 8.40
N PHE A 235 -0.77 -2.02 7.12
CA PHE A 235 -0.40 -1.15 6.01
C PHE A 235 -1.65 -0.79 5.22
N PHE A 236 -1.66 0.35 4.56
CA PHE A 236 -2.61 0.59 3.49
C PHE A 236 -1.95 1.28 2.30
N ASP A 237 -2.60 1.20 1.15
CA ASP A 237 -2.14 1.78 -0.10
C ASP A 237 -2.46 3.28 -0.13
N LEU A 238 -1.43 4.10 -0.15
CA LEU A 238 -1.51 5.55 -0.05
C LEU A 238 -1.41 6.20 -1.42
N LEU A 239 -2.42 7.00 -1.77
CA LEU A 239 -2.48 7.74 -3.02
C LEU A 239 -1.82 9.10 -2.86
N LEU A 240 -0.73 9.35 -3.61
CA LEU A 240 -0.01 10.63 -3.63
C LEU A 240 0.17 11.18 -5.06
N ASN A 241 -0.09 10.38 -6.08
CA ASN A 241 0.05 10.77 -7.49
C ASN A 241 -1.20 11.49 -8.00
N HIS A 242 -2.39 10.98 -7.70
CA HIS A 242 -3.64 11.42 -8.31
C HIS A 242 -4.80 11.44 -7.33
N VAL A 243 -5.91 11.99 -7.79
CA VAL A 243 -7.22 11.89 -7.15
C VAL A 243 -8.25 11.32 -8.13
N GLY A 244 -9.43 10.98 -7.64
CA GLY A 244 -10.53 10.53 -8.48
C GLY A 244 -11.04 11.64 -9.42
N PRO A 245 -11.59 11.27 -10.60
CA PRO A 245 -12.07 12.25 -11.58
C PRO A 245 -13.28 13.05 -11.10
N LYS A 246 -13.94 12.61 -10.03
CA LYS A 246 -15.05 13.31 -9.39
C LYS A 246 -14.62 14.15 -8.18
N HIS A 247 -13.33 14.21 -7.86
CA HIS A 247 -12.86 15.07 -6.78
C HIS A 247 -13.26 16.53 -7.06
N PRO A 248 -13.79 17.28 -6.06
CA PRO A 248 -14.21 18.68 -6.25
C PRO A 248 -13.13 19.57 -6.86
N TRP A 249 -11.86 19.31 -6.56
CA TRP A 249 -10.71 20.06 -7.11
C TRP A 249 -10.58 19.97 -8.63
N VAL A 250 -11.16 18.94 -9.29
CA VAL A 250 -11.09 18.80 -10.75
C VAL A 250 -11.88 19.90 -11.45
N ALA A 251 -13.01 20.30 -10.86
CA ALA A 251 -13.82 21.41 -11.34
C ALA A 251 -13.27 22.77 -10.88
N GLU A 252 -12.84 22.85 -9.63
CA GLU A 252 -12.38 24.08 -8.97
C GLU A 252 -11.10 23.78 -8.17
N PRO A 253 -9.93 23.80 -8.82
CA PRO A 253 -8.67 23.50 -8.14
C PRO A 253 -8.30 24.61 -7.13
N PRO A 254 -7.71 24.23 -5.95
CA PRO A 254 -7.28 25.21 -4.96
C PRO A 254 -6.24 26.22 -5.46
N LEU A 255 -5.43 25.82 -6.44
CA LEU A 255 -4.47 26.67 -7.14
C LEU A 255 -4.51 26.37 -8.65
N PRO A 256 -4.17 27.31 -9.53
CA PRO A 256 -4.16 27.08 -10.98
C PRO A 256 -3.23 25.96 -11.43
N ASP A 257 -2.18 25.66 -10.64
CA ASP A 257 -1.17 24.64 -10.86
C ASP A 257 -1.25 23.52 -9.80
N TRP A 258 -2.45 23.26 -9.27
CA TRP A 258 -2.71 22.16 -8.33
C TRP A 258 -2.54 20.79 -8.99
N PHE A 259 -2.90 20.69 -10.25
CA PHE A 259 -2.72 19.53 -11.11
C PHE A 259 -1.76 19.86 -12.25
N HIS A 260 -1.13 18.84 -12.82
CA HIS A 260 -0.53 18.94 -14.12
C HIS A 260 -1.62 18.96 -15.21
N GLY A 261 -1.91 20.14 -15.71
CA GLY A 261 -2.99 20.36 -16.69
C GLY A 261 -4.37 20.60 -16.08
N THR A 262 -5.38 20.45 -16.90
CA THR A 262 -6.80 20.65 -16.55
C THR A 262 -7.64 19.55 -17.17
N GLN A 263 -8.90 19.43 -16.75
CA GLN A 263 -9.84 18.44 -17.33
C GLN A 263 -9.93 18.53 -18.86
N GLN A 264 -9.80 19.73 -19.42
CA GLN A 264 -9.88 19.95 -20.88
C GLN A 264 -8.54 19.78 -21.60
N ARG A 265 -7.42 19.92 -20.88
CA ARG A 265 -6.07 19.88 -21.46
C ARG A 265 -5.06 19.33 -20.46
N HIS A 266 -4.71 18.09 -20.62
CA HIS A 266 -3.69 17.39 -19.82
C HIS A 266 -2.89 16.43 -20.70
N LEU A 267 -1.72 16.03 -20.23
CA LEU A 267 -0.97 14.90 -20.77
C LEU A 267 -1.64 13.58 -20.29
N ASN A 268 -1.34 12.49 -20.97
CA ASN A 268 -1.90 11.19 -20.65
C ASN A 268 -0.77 10.16 -20.59
N THR A 269 -0.66 9.43 -19.49
CA THR A 269 0.38 8.39 -19.32
C THR A 269 0.28 7.28 -20.37
N SER A 270 -0.91 7.07 -20.96
CA SER A 270 -1.14 6.04 -21.97
C SER A 270 -0.79 6.45 -23.40
N VAL A 271 -0.43 7.72 -23.65
CA VAL A 271 -0.17 8.25 -24.99
C VAL A 271 1.31 8.56 -25.18
N GLY A 272 1.87 8.20 -26.32
CA GLY A 272 3.14 8.71 -26.79
C GLY A 272 4.34 7.78 -26.68
N LEU A 273 4.15 6.53 -26.26
CA LEU A 273 5.24 5.56 -26.18
C LEU A 273 5.09 4.39 -27.15
N LYS A 274 3.93 4.27 -27.82
CA LYS A 274 3.71 3.28 -28.86
C LYS A 274 4.24 3.78 -30.19
N GLY A 275 5.28 3.16 -30.69
CA GLY A 275 5.68 3.23 -32.09
C GLY A 275 6.66 4.33 -32.48
N GLU A 276 6.78 5.42 -31.72
CA GLU A 276 7.65 6.53 -32.12
C GLU A 276 9.13 6.34 -31.75
N PHE A 277 9.41 5.58 -30.70
CA PHE A 277 10.79 5.41 -30.20
C PHE A 277 11.25 3.94 -30.08
N TRP A 278 10.36 3.02 -29.69
CA TRP A 278 10.72 1.63 -29.36
C TRP A 278 10.22 0.56 -30.36
N GLY A 279 9.57 0.98 -31.44
CA GLY A 279 9.12 0.11 -32.54
C GLY A 279 7.64 -0.30 -32.48
N GLU A 280 7.07 -0.57 -33.66
CA GLU A 280 5.62 -0.78 -33.89
C GLU A 280 5.05 -2.10 -33.34
N ASN A 281 5.85 -2.99 -32.74
CA ASN A 281 5.48 -4.38 -32.54
C ASN A 281 4.85 -4.72 -31.20
N GLU A 282 4.60 -3.77 -30.31
CA GLU A 282 4.09 -4.11 -28.99
C GLU A 282 2.67 -3.60 -28.76
N LYS A 283 1.76 -4.55 -28.74
CA LYS A 283 0.39 -4.43 -28.22
C LYS A 283 0.40 -4.43 -26.68
N GLN A 284 1.35 -3.79 -26.02
CA GLN A 284 1.41 -3.78 -24.58
C GLN A 284 0.72 -2.57 -24.00
N SER A 285 0.12 -2.77 -22.84
CA SER A 285 -0.50 -1.72 -22.05
C SER A 285 0.53 -0.65 -21.70
N ALA A 286 0.19 0.57 -21.95
CA ALA A 286 1.07 1.73 -22.06
C ALA A 286 1.81 2.16 -20.78
N GLY A 287 1.78 1.40 -19.69
CA GLY A 287 2.37 1.81 -18.41
C GLY A 287 3.79 1.28 -18.18
N HIS A 288 4.05 0.03 -18.56
CA HIS A 288 5.28 -0.64 -18.13
C HIS A 288 6.53 -0.31 -18.96
N ASP A 289 6.38 -0.04 -20.25
CA ASP A 289 7.51 0.15 -21.17
C ASP A 289 8.06 1.59 -21.17
N ALA A 290 7.51 2.44 -20.32
CA ALA A 290 7.83 3.85 -20.29
C ALA A 290 8.82 4.24 -19.18
N PHE A 291 8.95 3.39 -18.16
CA PHE A 291 9.80 3.72 -17.01
C PHE A 291 11.29 3.80 -17.37
N GLU A 292 11.72 3.11 -18.44
CA GLU A 292 13.07 3.29 -19.00
C GLU A 292 13.36 4.75 -19.35
N ALA A 293 12.37 5.51 -19.83
CA ALA A 293 12.55 6.92 -20.16
C ALA A 293 12.87 7.78 -18.93
N LEU A 294 12.47 7.36 -17.73
CA LEU A 294 12.80 8.06 -16.49
C LEU A 294 14.25 7.84 -16.04
N MET A 295 14.85 6.74 -16.46
CA MET A 295 16.22 6.38 -16.10
C MET A 295 17.23 6.56 -17.25
N ASP A 296 16.78 6.77 -18.48
CA ASP A 296 17.66 6.97 -19.64
C ASP A 296 18.07 8.45 -19.74
N PRO A 297 19.35 8.79 -19.52
CA PRO A 297 19.83 10.17 -19.64
C PRO A 297 19.76 10.72 -21.07
N HIS A 298 19.50 9.87 -22.05
CA HIS A 298 19.37 10.23 -23.46
C HIS A 298 17.91 10.28 -23.94
N ALA A 299 16.96 9.90 -23.10
CA ALA A 299 15.54 9.96 -23.45
C ALA A 299 15.10 11.41 -23.71
N PRO A 300 14.30 11.66 -24.76
CA PRO A 300 13.70 12.98 -24.96
C PRO A 300 12.86 13.40 -23.76
N PRO A 301 13.00 14.64 -23.26
CA PRO A 301 12.29 15.09 -22.05
C PRO A 301 10.76 14.98 -22.13
N GLY A 302 10.18 14.98 -23.32
CA GLY A 302 8.74 14.83 -23.52
C GLY A 302 8.22 13.44 -23.14
N LEU A 303 9.06 12.40 -23.20
CA LEU A 303 8.66 11.03 -22.81
C LEU A 303 8.51 10.90 -21.30
N SER A 304 9.51 11.36 -20.54
CA SER A 304 9.43 11.34 -19.08
C SER A 304 8.28 12.20 -18.54
N ARG A 305 8.01 13.36 -19.19
CA ARG A 305 6.90 14.24 -18.80
C ARG A 305 5.52 13.61 -19.01
N ASN A 306 5.32 12.76 -20.00
CA ASN A 306 4.06 12.04 -20.14
C ASN A 306 3.78 11.10 -18.96
N LEU A 307 4.82 10.64 -18.29
CA LEU A 307 4.71 9.82 -17.08
C LEU A 307 4.52 10.66 -15.83
N THR A 308 5.37 11.66 -15.61
CA THR A 308 5.40 12.45 -14.37
C THR A 308 4.38 13.58 -14.32
N ASP A 309 3.88 14.04 -15.48
CA ASP A 309 2.93 15.14 -15.57
C ASP A 309 1.61 14.71 -16.24
N GLY A 310 1.48 13.42 -16.57
CA GLY A 310 0.31 12.87 -17.27
C GLY A 310 -0.75 12.34 -16.33
N TRP A 311 -2.01 12.63 -16.63
CA TRP A 311 -3.13 11.99 -15.93
C TRP A 311 -3.10 10.48 -16.17
N LEU A 312 -3.15 9.70 -15.09
CA LEU A 312 -3.04 8.25 -15.17
C LEU A 312 -4.22 7.69 -15.99
N PHE A 313 -3.89 6.92 -17.03
CA PHE A 313 -4.84 6.43 -18.04
C PHE A 313 -5.66 7.55 -18.73
N GLY A 314 -5.25 8.81 -18.62
CA GLY A 314 -5.97 9.97 -19.13
C GLY A 314 -7.26 10.32 -18.39
N THR A 315 -7.49 9.73 -17.23
CA THR A 315 -8.74 9.89 -16.45
C THR A 315 -8.52 10.29 -15.00
N LEU A 316 -7.43 9.87 -14.37
CA LEU A 316 -7.12 10.18 -12.98
C LEU A 316 -6.23 11.43 -12.92
N PRO A 317 -6.72 12.55 -12.36
CA PRO A 317 -6.02 13.83 -12.35
C PRO A 317 -4.73 13.79 -11.56
N ASP A 318 -3.62 14.10 -12.20
CA ASP A 318 -2.28 14.07 -11.66
C ASP A 318 -1.99 15.31 -10.80
N LEU A 319 -1.62 15.09 -9.53
CA LEU A 319 -1.30 16.13 -8.57
C LEU A 319 0.11 16.68 -8.82
N ASN A 320 0.23 18.01 -8.99
CA ASN A 320 1.51 18.65 -9.22
C ASN A 320 2.39 18.65 -7.96
N THR A 321 3.10 17.56 -7.71
CA THR A 321 4.00 17.41 -6.56
C THR A 321 5.25 18.31 -6.62
N GLU A 322 5.52 18.99 -7.75
CA GLU A 322 6.55 20.01 -7.85
C GLU A 322 6.10 21.36 -7.24
N ASN A 323 4.78 21.58 -7.09
CA ASN A 323 4.25 22.71 -6.32
C ASN A 323 4.44 22.43 -4.81
N PRO A 324 5.18 23.29 -4.08
CA PRO A 324 5.49 23.05 -2.67
C PRO A 324 4.26 23.03 -1.74
N ILE A 325 3.15 23.66 -2.15
CA ILE A 325 1.90 23.63 -1.37
C ILE A 325 1.21 22.28 -1.53
N VAL A 326 1.18 21.72 -2.74
CA VAL A 326 0.68 20.36 -3.00
C VAL A 326 1.54 19.34 -2.28
N ALA A 327 2.87 19.46 -2.38
CA ALA A 327 3.81 18.57 -1.71
C ALA A 327 3.62 18.58 -0.19
N GLU A 328 3.42 19.77 0.43
CA GLU A 328 3.16 19.90 1.86
C GLU A 328 1.82 19.28 2.25
N TYR A 329 0.76 19.50 1.46
CA TYR A 329 -0.56 18.91 1.69
C TYR A 329 -0.48 17.37 1.72
N LEU A 330 0.18 16.76 0.75
CA LEU A 330 0.32 15.32 0.64
C LEU A 330 1.18 14.72 1.77
N LEU A 331 2.23 15.43 2.17
CA LEU A 331 3.03 15.01 3.33
C LEU A 331 2.20 15.07 4.63
N GLN A 332 1.45 16.15 4.84
CA GLN A 332 0.60 16.27 6.02
C GLN A 332 -0.52 15.24 6.05
N GLN A 333 -1.08 14.88 4.88
CA GLN A 333 -2.03 13.78 4.75
C GLN A 333 -1.41 12.46 5.23
N SER A 334 -0.19 12.15 4.79
CA SER A 334 0.52 10.94 5.20
C SER A 334 0.80 10.92 6.71
N ILE A 335 1.25 12.05 7.27
CA ILE A 335 1.49 12.20 8.72
C ILE A 335 0.17 12.02 9.50
N TRP A 336 -0.92 12.61 9.00
CA TRP A 336 -2.23 12.53 9.65
C TRP A 336 -2.74 11.09 9.72
N TRP A 337 -2.66 10.33 8.63
CA TRP A 337 -3.04 8.92 8.62
C TRP A 337 -2.19 8.08 9.57
N ALA A 338 -0.87 8.26 9.54
CA ALA A 338 0.03 7.54 10.43
C ALA A 338 -0.30 7.83 11.91
N GLU A 339 -0.39 9.10 12.30
CA GLU A 339 -0.60 9.48 13.69
C GLU A 339 -2.02 9.14 14.18
N THR A 340 -3.03 9.26 13.29
CA THR A 340 -4.43 8.92 13.60
C THR A 340 -4.60 7.44 13.90
N SER A 341 -4.03 6.55 13.09
CA SER A 341 -4.23 5.12 13.21
C SER A 341 -3.13 4.41 14.00
N GLY A 342 -1.89 4.88 13.91
CA GLY A 342 -0.71 4.18 14.42
C GLY A 342 -0.26 3.02 13.55
N LEU A 343 -0.60 3.05 12.25
CA LEU A 343 -0.20 2.05 11.25
C LEU A 343 1.32 1.86 11.16
N ASP A 344 1.75 0.78 10.53
CA ASP A 344 3.16 0.36 10.49
C ASP A 344 3.88 0.74 9.21
N GLY A 345 3.14 1.14 8.18
CA GLY A 345 3.71 1.60 6.93
C GLY A 345 2.70 1.83 5.83
N TYR A 346 3.22 2.20 4.67
CA TYR A 346 2.44 2.47 3.46
C TYR A 346 2.91 1.61 2.30
N GLN A 347 1.98 1.06 1.54
CA GLN A 347 2.18 0.79 0.14
C GLN A 347 2.03 2.13 -0.60
N LEU A 348 2.83 2.37 -1.62
CA LEU A 348 2.82 3.61 -2.40
C LEU A 348 2.44 3.27 -3.83
N ASP A 349 1.15 3.50 -4.13
CA ASP A 349 0.59 3.33 -5.47
C ASP A 349 1.31 4.22 -6.48
N THR A 350 1.44 3.73 -7.71
CA THR A 350 1.95 4.53 -8.83
C THR A 350 3.29 5.23 -8.57
N PHE A 351 4.17 4.63 -7.78
CA PHE A 351 5.43 5.22 -7.32
C PHE A 351 6.29 5.85 -8.43
N PRO A 352 6.45 5.24 -9.64
CA PRO A 352 7.25 5.81 -10.73
C PRO A 352 6.67 7.07 -11.36
N TYR A 353 5.37 7.29 -11.24
CA TYR A 353 4.69 8.42 -11.86
C TYR A 353 4.90 9.73 -11.09
N VAL A 354 5.32 9.65 -9.83
CA VAL A 354 5.67 10.81 -9.00
C VAL A 354 7.17 11.09 -9.08
N PRO A 355 7.60 12.36 -9.30
CA PRO A 355 9.01 12.70 -9.41
C PRO A 355 9.85 12.25 -8.21
N ARG A 356 10.98 11.59 -8.45
CA ARG A 356 11.88 11.07 -7.40
C ARG A 356 12.36 12.14 -6.42
N LYS A 357 12.42 13.41 -6.84
CA LYS A 357 12.76 14.53 -5.94
C LYS A 357 11.70 14.78 -4.87
N PHE A 358 10.42 14.61 -5.23
CA PHE A 358 9.34 14.67 -4.23
C PHE A 358 9.52 13.55 -3.20
N TRP A 359 9.72 12.31 -3.66
CA TRP A 359 9.93 11.17 -2.77
C TRP A 359 11.11 11.38 -1.81
N ALA A 360 12.23 11.91 -2.28
CA ALA A 360 13.39 12.17 -1.44
C ALA A 360 13.09 13.14 -0.27
N VAL A 361 12.33 14.19 -0.53
CA VAL A 361 11.90 15.16 0.49
C VAL A 361 10.84 14.54 1.40
N TRP A 362 9.84 13.89 0.82
CA TRP A 362 8.74 13.26 1.54
C TRP A 362 9.25 12.19 2.51
N HIS A 363 10.09 11.24 2.06
CA HIS A 363 10.67 10.20 2.91
C HIS A 363 11.57 10.79 4.00
N THR A 364 12.41 11.79 3.67
CA THR A 364 13.27 12.44 4.66
C THR A 364 12.43 13.02 5.79
N ARG A 365 11.35 13.71 5.49
CA ARG A 365 10.47 14.33 6.49
C ARG A 365 9.65 13.27 7.24
N LEU A 366 9.07 12.30 6.55
CA LEU A 366 8.28 11.24 7.16
C LEU A 366 9.12 10.41 8.14
N HIS A 367 10.31 9.95 7.71
CA HIS A 367 11.20 9.14 8.55
C HIS A 367 11.83 9.95 9.70
N SER A 368 11.92 11.28 9.60
CA SER A 368 12.31 12.10 10.76
C SER A 368 11.30 12.04 11.90
N ILE A 369 10.04 11.76 11.59
CA ILE A 369 8.93 11.62 12.56
C ILE A 369 8.72 10.16 12.96
N TYR A 370 8.80 9.25 11.99
CA TYR A 370 8.54 7.80 12.11
C TYR A 370 9.71 6.98 11.55
N PRO A 371 10.83 6.85 12.28
CA PRO A 371 12.05 6.22 11.75
C PRO A 371 11.89 4.74 11.35
N GLN A 372 10.92 4.02 11.92
CA GLN A 372 10.69 2.60 11.67
C GLN A 372 9.58 2.34 10.65
N LEU A 373 8.73 3.34 10.35
CA LEU A 373 7.63 3.18 9.40
C LEU A 373 8.17 2.77 8.03
N THR A 374 7.67 1.69 7.47
CA THR A 374 8.13 1.18 6.17
C THR A 374 7.26 1.65 5.03
N THR A 375 7.89 1.97 3.91
CA THR A 375 7.23 2.27 2.64
C THR A 375 7.59 1.23 1.59
N ILE A 376 6.56 0.73 0.89
CA ILE A 376 6.68 -0.26 -0.18
C ILE A 376 6.29 0.42 -1.48
N GLY A 377 7.22 0.63 -2.40
CA GLY A 377 6.93 1.25 -3.70
C GLY A 377 6.42 0.23 -4.72
N GLU A 378 5.41 0.60 -5.46
CA GLU A 378 4.93 -0.20 -6.58
C GLU A 378 5.60 0.26 -7.88
N VAL A 379 6.46 -0.60 -8.43
CA VAL A 379 7.13 -0.42 -9.72
C VAL A 379 6.93 -1.69 -10.54
N SER A 380 5.85 -1.74 -11.29
CA SER A 380 5.50 -2.93 -12.08
C SER A 380 6.31 -2.98 -13.38
N HIS A 381 7.52 -3.56 -13.33
CA HIS A 381 8.40 -3.72 -14.49
C HIS A 381 9.20 -5.03 -14.41
N PRO A 382 9.41 -5.77 -15.53
CA PRO A 382 10.13 -7.04 -15.53
C PRO A 382 11.66 -6.90 -15.44
N ASP A 383 12.22 -5.73 -15.77
CA ASP A 383 13.67 -5.51 -15.76
C ASP A 383 14.15 -5.01 -14.38
N PRO A 384 15.04 -5.77 -13.70
CA PRO A 384 15.60 -5.35 -12.42
C PRO A 384 16.45 -4.07 -12.50
N ILE A 385 16.97 -3.71 -13.67
CA ILE A 385 17.69 -2.45 -13.86
C ILE A 385 16.73 -1.28 -13.69
N VAL A 386 15.54 -1.36 -14.29
CA VAL A 386 14.49 -0.33 -14.19
C VAL A 386 13.96 -0.25 -12.77
N THR A 387 13.55 -1.38 -12.18
CA THR A 387 12.98 -1.36 -10.83
C THR A 387 13.99 -0.86 -9.79
N SER A 388 15.25 -1.27 -9.90
CA SER A 388 16.30 -0.83 -8.98
C SER A 388 16.56 0.68 -9.02
N PHE A 389 16.29 1.35 -10.15
CA PHE A 389 16.43 2.80 -10.24
C PHE A 389 15.56 3.55 -9.21
N PHE A 390 14.40 3.01 -8.88
CA PHE A 390 13.47 3.59 -7.93
C PHE A 390 13.76 3.23 -6.47
N ALA A 391 14.56 2.19 -6.22
CA ALA A 391 14.94 1.79 -4.87
C ALA A 391 15.70 2.91 -4.14
N GLY A 392 15.46 3.01 -2.82
CA GLY A 392 16.17 3.92 -1.95
C GLY A 392 17.52 3.37 -1.44
N GLY A 393 18.17 4.16 -0.59
CA GLY A 393 19.44 3.83 0.06
C GLY A 393 20.68 4.19 -0.77
N GLN A 394 20.51 4.67 -1.99
CA GLN A 394 21.61 5.14 -2.83
C GLN A 394 21.17 6.21 -3.84
N ARG A 395 22.07 7.14 -4.11
CA ARG A 395 21.86 8.14 -5.17
C ARG A 395 22.07 7.48 -6.54
N ARG A 396 21.16 7.75 -7.46
CA ARG A 396 21.27 7.32 -8.85
C ARG A 396 21.91 8.42 -9.70
N PHE A 397 21.98 8.23 -11.04
CA PHE A 397 22.64 9.18 -11.96
C PHE A 397 21.98 10.59 -11.95
N ASP A 398 20.71 10.70 -11.58
CA ASP A 398 19.98 11.96 -11.41
C ASP A 398 20.37 12.71 -10.12
N GLY A 399 21.27 12.14 -9.30
CA GLY A 399 21.72 12.70 -8.03
C GLY A 399 20.72 12.53 -6.88
N VAL A 400 19.61 11.82 -7.10
CA VAL A 400 18.53 11.64 -6.12
C VAL A 400 18.59 10.24 -5.50
N ASP A 401 18.44 10.17 -4.18
CA ASP A 401 18.03 8.98 -3.45
C ASP A 401 16.55 9.16 -3.09
N SER A 402 15.69 8.26 -3.54
CA SER A 402 14.26 8.33 -3.26
C SER A 402 13.92 8.18 -1.77
N GLY A 403 14.79 7.55 -0.98
CA GLY A 403 14.55 7.24 0.43
C GLY A 403 13.57 6.08 0.67
N LEU A 404 13.10 5.42 -0.38
CA LEU A 404 12.16 4.30 -0.31
C LEU A 404 12.76 3.11 0.45
N ASN A 405 12.00 2.52 1.37
CA ASN A 405 12.50 1.39 2.16
C ASN A 405 12.58 0.11 1.33
N THR A 406 11.54 -0.21 0.55
CA THR A 406 11.50 -1.42 -0.25
C THR A 406 10.55 -1.28 -1.45
N LEU A 407 10.59 -2.31 -2.33
CA LEU A 407 9.78 -2.42 -3.54
C LEU A 407 9.10 -3.79 -3.59
N PHE A 408 7.98 -3.89 -4.28
CA PHE A 408 7.56 -5.19 -4.80
C PHE A 408 8.60 -5.71 -5.79
N ASP A 409 8.98 -6.99 -5.66
CA ASP A 409 9.94 -7.66 -6.55
C ASP A 409 9.28 -8.05 -7.88
N SER A 410 8.91 -7.04 -8.66
CA SER A 410 8.24 -7.24 -9.94
C SER A 410 9.06 -8.07 -10.93
N PRO A 411 10.40 -7.93 -11.04
CA PRO A 411 11.19 -8.79 -11.91
C PRO A 411 11.07 -10.28 -11.55
N LEU A 412 11.14 -10.60 -10.26
CA LEU A 412 10.98 -11.99 -9.80
C LEU A 412 9.55 -12.49 -10.03
N PHE A 413 8.54 -11.65 -9.75
CA PHE A 413 7.13 -11.94 -10.03
C PHE A 413 6.90 -12.36 -11.48
N PHE A 414 7.38 -11.58 -12.46
CA PHE A 414 7.22 -11.90 -13.89
C PHE A 414 7.94 -13.19 -14.25
N VAL A 415 9.15 -13.40 -13.74
CA VAL A 415 9.93 -14.62 -14.01
C VAL A 415 9.27 -15.85 -13.40
N LEU A 416 8.73 -15.78 -12.18
CA LEU A 416 8.02 -16.90 -11.57
C LEU A 416 6.80 -17.31 -12.40
N ARG A 417 6.03 -16.35 -12.91
CA ARG A 417 4.88 -16.63 -13.78
C ARG A 417 5.31 -17.19 -15.14
N ASP A 418 6.37 -16.69 -15.74
CA ASP A 418 6.91 -17.23 -17.00
C ASP A 418 7.37 -18.68 -16.85
N VAL A 419 8.12 -18.98 -15.79
CA VAL A 419 8.61 -20.34 -15.51
C VAL A 419 7.46 -21.30 -15.24
N LEU A 420 6.55 -20.92 -14.37
CA LEU A 420 5.50 -21.82 -13.90
C LEU A 420 4.32 -21.92 -14.87
N LEU A 421 3.93 -20.85 -15.54
CA LEU A 421 2.74 -20.83 -16.39
C LEU A 421 3.08 -21.02 -17.88
N LYS A 422 4.18 -20.41 -18.34
CA LYS A 422 4.53 -20.40 -19.78
C LYS A 422 5.63 -21.39 -20.14
N GLY A 423 6.19 -22.13 -19.15
CA GLY A 423 7.22 -23.14 -19.38
C GLY A 423 8.60 -22.58 -19.71
N ALA A 424 8.90 -21.35 -19.28
CA ALA A 424 10.26 -20.82 -19.39
C ALA A 424 11.24 -21.62 -18.52
N PRO A 425 12.54 -21.65 -18.88
CA PRO A 425 13.55 -22.37 -18.11
C PRO A 425 13.61 -21.94 -16.64
N ALA A 426 13.66 -22.89 -15.71
CA ALA A 426 13.72 -22.63 -14.27
C ALA A 426 14.98 -21.83 -13.88
N GLY A 427 16.07 -21.95 -14.62
CA GLY A 427 17.30 -21.18 -14.43
C GLY A 427 17.09 -19.66 -14.51
N ARG A 428 16.03 -19.16 -15.17
CA ARG A 428 15.69 -17.72 -15.18
C ARG A 428 15.44 -17.14 -13.79
N ILE A 429 15.01 -17.98 -12.81
CA ILE A 429 14.89 -17.55 -11.41
C ILE A 429 16.26 -17.15 -10.86
N ALA A 430 17.27 -17.98 -11.09
CA ALA A 430 18.64 -17.66 -10.68
C ALA A 430 19.19 -16.44 -11.46
N ASP A 431 18.81 -16.28 -12.73
CA ASP A 431 19.27 -15.15 -13.55
C ASP A 431 18.73 -13.81 -13.03
N VAL A 432 17.46 -13.72 -12.63
CA VAL A 432 16.93 -12.48 -12.07
C VAL A 432 17.54 -12.18 -10.69
N LEU A 433 17.73 -13.19 -9.84
CA LEU A 433 18.35 -13.04 -8.51
C LEU A 433 19.83 -12.61 -8.57
N ARG A 434 20.55 -12.81 -9.67
CA ARG A 434 21.90 -12.28 -9.86
C ARG A 434 21.94 -10.75 -9.87
N HIS A 435 20.81 -10.10 -10.14
CA HIS A 435 20.69 -8.64 -10.14
C HIS A 435 20.42 -8.06 -8.75
N ASP A 436 20.39 -8.88 -7.70
CA ASP A 436 20.25 -8.41 -6.32
C ASP A 436 21.32 -7.38 -5.93
N SER A 437 22.49 -7.42 -6.56
CA SER A 437 23.55 -6.43 -6.40
C SER A 437 23.17 -4.99 -6.84
N LEU A 438 22.07 -4.82 -7.57
CA LEU A 438 21.54 -3.51 -7.94
C LEU A 438 20.79 -2.83 -6.80
N TYR A 439 20.39 -3.57 -5.77
CA TYR A 439 19.65 -3.08 -4.61
C TYR A 439 20.57 -3.00 -3.38
N VAL A 440 20.36 -2.00 -2.53
CA VAL A 440 21.11 -1.87 -1.27
C VAL A 440 20.70 -2.97 -0.29
N HIS A 441 19.42 -3.29 -0.26
CA HIS A 441 18.82 -4.28 0.63
C HIS A 441 17.92 -5.25 -0.15
N PRO A 442 18.49 -6.17 -0.95
CA PRO A 442 17.70 -7.10 -1.77
C PRO A 442 16.82 -8.03 -0.93
N ASP A 443 17.26 -8.36 0.29
CA ASP A 443 16.52 -9.23 1.21
C ASP A 443 15.28 -8.54 1.83
N ASN A 444 15.09 -7.25 1.58
CA ASN A 444 13.88 -6.53 1.99
C ASN A 444 12.84 -6.44 0.86
N LEU A 445 13.16 -6.81 -0.38
CA LEU A 445 12.21 -6.78 -1.50
C LEU A 445 10.98 -7.63 -1.16
N VAL A 446 9.79 -7.12 -1.51
CA VAL A 446 8.53 -7.82 -1.25
C VAL A 446 8.24 -8.81 -2.38
N THR A 447 8.37 -10.11 -2.08
CA THR A 447 8.18 -11.18 -3.05
C THR A 447 6.71 -11.56 -3.17
N ILE A 448 6.16 -11.55 -4.39
CA ILE A 448 4.74 -11.86 -4.68
C ILE A 448 4.63 -12.89 -5.80
N CYS A 449 3.49 -13.59 -5.88
CA CYS A 449 3.10 -14.42 -7.04
C CYS A 449 1.78 -13.95 -7.69
N GLY A 450 1.08 -13.00 -7.07
CA GLY A 450 -0.15 -12.39 -7.56
C GLY A 450 -0.54 -11.15 -6.75
N ASN A 451 -1.36 -10.29 -7.35
CA ASN A 451 -1.99 -9.13 -6.73
C ASN A 451 -3.34 -8.86 -7.40
N HIS A 452 -3.95 -7.71 -7.10
CA HIS A 452 -5.26 -7.33 -7.65
C HIS A 452 -5.22 -6.85 -9.10
N ASP A 453 -4.05 -6.57 -9.69
CA ASP A 453 -3.89 -6.05 -11.06
C ASP A 453 -3.76 -7.12 -12.13
N VAL A 454 -3.49 -8.36 -11.74
CA VAL A 454 -3.29 -9.47 -12.67
C VAL A 454 -4.29 -10.60 -12.44
N PRO A 455 -4.61 -11.41 -13.46
CA PRO A 455 -5.41 -12.63 -13.26
C PRO A 455 -4.80 -13.49 -12.15
N ARG A 456 -5.64 -13.99 -11.23
CA ARG A 456 -5.18 -14.87 -10.14
C ARG A 456 -4.42 -16.06 -10.70
N PHE A 457 -3.39 -16.49 -9.99
CA PHE A 457 -2.57 -17.61 -10.43
C PHE A 457 -3.40 -18.87 -10.72
N ALA A 458 -4.41 -19.12 -9.88
CA ALA A 458 -5.33 -20.26 -10.05
C ALA A 458 -6.10 -20.26 -11.38
N SER A 459 -6.37 -19.10 -11.97
CA SER A 459 -7.10 -18.96 -13.24
C SER A 459 -6.21 -18.66 -14.43
N ALA A 460 -4.92 -18.48 -14.22
CA ALA A 460 -4.00 -18.21 -15.33
C ALA A 460 -3.85 -19.44 -16.25
N GLU A 461 -3.72 -19.20 -17.53
CA GLU A 461 -3.45 -20.26 -18.50
C GLU A 461 -2.17 -21.03 -18.11
N GLY A 462 -2.22 -22.34 -18.17
CA GLY A 462 -1.14 -23.22 -17.75
C GLY A 462 -1.06 -23.48 -16.25
N SER A 463 -1.97 -22.95 -15.43
CA SER A 463 -2.03 -23.22 -13.99
C SER A 463 -2.53 -24.62 -13.65
N SER A 464 -2.16 -25.08 -12.47
CA SER A 464 -2.66 -26.28 -11.79
C SER A 464 -2.44 -26.16 -10.30
N ILE A 465 -3.07 -26.99 -9.48
CA ILE A 465 -2.86 -27.02 -8.03
C ILE A 465 -1.37 -27.22 -7.70
N SER A 466 -0.70 -28.13 -8.40
CA SER A 466 0.75 -28.36 -8.20
C SER A 466 1.56 -27.08 -8.48
N LYS A 467 1.27 -26.37 -9.58
CA LYS A 467 1.98 -25.13 -9.92
C LYS A 467 1.65 -23.98 -8.97
N GLN A 468 0.43 -23.90 -8.44
CA GLN A 468 0.09 -22.94 -7.37
C GLN A 468 0.92 -23.20 -6.12
N LYS A 469 1.03 -24.46 -5.70
CA LYS A 469 1.90 -24.86 -4.60
C LYS A 469 3.36 -24.53 -4.86
N LEU A 470 3.85 -24.71 -6.10
CA LEU A 470 5.21 -24.32 -6.47
C LEU A 470 5.40 -22.80 -6.39
N ALA A 471 4.43 -22.00 -6.86
CA ALA A 471 4.48 -20.55 -6.80
C ALA A 471 4.55 -20.06 -5.36
N LEU A 472 3.64 -20.53 -4.51
CA LEU A 472 3.60 -20.21 -3.09
C LEU A 472 4.87 -20.71 -2.36
N GLY A 473 5.33 -21.92 -2.69
CA GLY A 473 6.54 -22.51 -2.12
C GLY A 473 7.79 -21.68 -2.42
N LEU A 474 7.96 -21.21 -3.66
CA LEU A 474 9.06 -20.33 -4.04
C LEU A 474 8.92 -18.96 -3.38
N THR A 475 7.75 -18.33 -3.42
CA THR A 475 7.48 -17.04 -2.78
C THR A 475 7.85 -17.06 -1.29
N LEU A 476 7.53 -18.15 -0.58
CA LEU A 476 7.75 -18.27 0.85
C LEU A 476 9.16 -18.76 1.25
N SER A 477 9.96 -19.28 0.31
CA SER A 477 11.31 -19.82 0.60
C SER A 477 12.47 -19.04 -0.04
N LEU A 478 12.21 -18.24 -1.07
CA LEU A 478 13.20 -17.34 -1.65
C LEU A 478 13.57 -16.22 -0.67
N ARG A 479 14.56 -15.38 -1.03
CA ARG A 479 14.89 -14.18 -0.26
C ARG A 479 13.77 -13.15 -0.37
N GLY A 480 13.68 -12.24 0.59
CA GLY A 480 12.70 -11.16 0.62
C GLY A 480 11.59 -11.38 1.66
N ILE A 481 10.70 -10.41 1.71
CA ILE A 481 9.50 -10.42 2.56
C ILE A 481 8.35 -10.95 1.71
N PRO A 482 7.81 -12.14 1.96
CA PRO A 482 6.76 -12.70 1.11
C PRO A 482 5.43 -12.01 1.34
N ALA A 483 4.66 -11.84 0.24
CA ALA A 483 3.29 -11.38 0.30
C ALA A 483 2.36 -12.35 -0.44
N ILE A 484 1.21 -12.61 0.17
CA ILE A 484 0.15 -13.50 -0.32
C ILE A 484 -1.06 -12.63 -0.64
N TYR A 485 -1.58 -12.73 -1.86
CA TYR A 485 -2.83 -12.08 -2.22
C TYR A 485 -4.02 -12.88 -1.67
N TYR A 486 -4.99 -12.22 -1.03
CA TYR A 486 -6.10 -12.87 -0.34
C TYR A 486 -6.77 -13.94 -1.23
N GLY A 487 -6.98 -15.13 -0.66
CA GLY A 487 -7.55 -16.27 -1.35
C GLY A 487 -6.55 -17.14 -2.13
N ASP A 488 -5.29 -16.71 -2.34
CA ASP A 488 -4.28 -17.57 -2.98
C ASP A 488 -3.94 -18.77 -2.09
N GLU A 489 -4.00 -18.61 -0.75
CA GLU A 489 -3.80 -19.67 0.23
C GLU A 489 -4.87 -20.77 0.22
N ILE A 490 -5.98 -20.51 -0.47
CA ILE A 490 -7.05 -21.49 -0.71
C ILE A 490 -7.24 -21.80 -2.20
N GLY A 491 -6.34 -21.33 -3.06
CA GLY A 491 -6.41 -21.54 -4.52
C GLY A 491 -7.63 -20.87 -5.17
N MET A 492 -8.04 -19.72 -4.68
CA MET A 492 -9.22 -19.01 -5.18
C MET A 492 -9.03 -18.60 -6.64
N PRO A 493 -9.95 -18.96 -7.55
CA PRO A 493 -9.87 -18.56 -8.96
C PRO A 493 -10.38 -17.13 -9.16
N GLY A 494 -9.98 -16.46 -10.24
CA GLY A 494 -10.46 -15.15 -10.68
C GLY A 494 -9.60 -14.57 -11.79
N GLY A 495 -10.23 -13.88 -12.74
CA GLY A 495 -9.57 -13.19 -13.85
C GLY A 495 -10.34 -11.94 -14.24
N ASP A 496 -9.77 -11.09 -15.10
CA ASP A 496 -10.43 -9.86 -15.55
C ASP A 496 -11.83 -10.13 -16.13
N PRO A 497 -12.89 -9.40 -15.73
CA PRO A 497 -12.89 -8.32 -14.77
C PRO A 497 -13.06 -8.76 -13.29
N ASN A 498 -12.93 -10.03 -12.97
CA ASN A 498 -13.32 -10.65 -11.70
C ASN A 498 -12.13 -11.26 -10.92
N ASN A 499 -10.99 -10.62 -10.95
CA ASN A 499 -9.83 -10.96 -10.14
C ASN A 499 -10.07 -10.64 -8.65
N GLY A 500 -10.80 -9.56 -8.34
CA GLY A 500 -11.29 -9.21 -7.00
C GLY A 500 -12.58 -9.97 -6.65
N ARG A 501 -12.56 -11.30 -6.52
CA ARG A 501 -13.72 -12.09 -6.10
C ARG A 501 -13.92 -12.07 -4.60
N ASP A 502 -15.18 -12.25 -4.17
CA ASP A 502 -15.52 -12.40 -2.77
C ASP A 502 -14.82 -13.61 -2.14
N PHE A 503 -14.26 -13.41 -0.95
CA PHE A 503 -13.71 -14.51 -0.18
C PHE A 503 -14.86 -15.41 0.31
N PRO A 504 -14.81 -16.73 0.08
CA PRO A 504 -15.93 -17.63 0.41
C PRO A 504 -16.19 -17.68 1.93
N GLY A 505 -17.38 -17.31 2.34
CA GLY A 505 -17.80 -17.24 3.74
C GLY A 505 -17.72 -15.84 4.34
N GLY A 506 -17.33 -14.82 3.56
CA GLY A 506 -17.27 -13.44 4.01
C GLY A 506 -18.65 -12.76 4.15
N TRP A 507 -19.71 -13.36 3.61
CA TRP A 507 -21.06 -12.76 3.68
C TRP A 507 -22.06 -13.69 4.35
N PRO A 508 -23.04 -13.13 5.09
CA PRO A 508 -24.15 -13.90 5.63
C PRO A 508 -24.89 -14.65 4.51
N GLY A 509 -25.03 -15.98 4.69
CA GLY A 509 -25.72 -16.83 3.72
C GLY A 509 -24.84 -17.43 2.62
N ASP A 510 -23.55 -17.18 2.60
CA ASP A 510 -22.61 -17.87 1.72
C ASP A 510 -22.68 -19.40 1.94
N ALA A 511 -22.77 -20.15 0.85
CA ALA A 511 -22.91 -21.61 0.90
C ALA A 511 -21.66 -22.33 1.42
N LYS A 512 -20.52 -21.67 1.45
CA LYS A 512 -19.21 -22.17 1.90
C LYS A 512 -18.57 -21.13 2.78
N ASN A 513 -17.77 -21.59 3.75
CA ASN A 513 -16.99 -20.72 4.61
C ASN A 513 -15.52 -21.18 4.63
N ALA A 514 -14.68 -20.55 3.84
CA ALA A 514 -13.27 -20.90 3.75
C ALA A 514 -12.42 -20.38 4.93
N PHE A 515 -13.01 -19.60 5.83
CA PHE A 515 -12.32 -19.22 7.08
C PHE A 515 -12.17 -20.40 8.05
N THR A 516 -12.97 -21.45 7.89
CA THR A 516 -12.91 -22.65 8.76
C THR A 516 -12.50 -23.90 7.99
N SER A 517 -11.85 -24.83 8.67
CA SER A 517 -11.44 -26.11 8.08
C SER A 517 -12.63 -26.94 7.57
N GLU A 518 -13.77 -26.88 8.25
CA GLU A 518 -15.00 -27.60 7.90
C GLU A 518 -15.66 -27.01 6.65
N GLY A 519 -15.48 -25.74 6.41
CA GLY A 519 -16.09 -25.04 5.28
C GLY A 519 -15.22 -25.04 4.02
N ARG A 520 -13.92 -25.34 4.14
CA ARG A 520 -13.00 -25.49 3.00
C ARG A 520 -13.31 -26.78 2.22
N THR A 521 -13.19 -26.74 0.91
CA THR A 521 -13.15 -27.96 0.08
C THR A 521 -11.84 -28.73 0.36
N THR A 522 -11.77 -29.99 -0.05
CA THR A 522 -10.55 -30.80 0.08
C THR A 522 -9.34 -30.11 -0.57
N GLU A 523 -9.52 -29.53 -1.76
CA GLU A 523 -8.46 -28.81 -2.48
C GLU A 523 -8.07 -27.52 -1.77
N GLN A 524 -9.04 -26.74 -1.30
CA GLN A 524 -8.77 -25.54 -0.51
C GLN A 524 -8.00 -25.84 0.77
N GLN A 525 -8.41 -26.88 1.49
CA GLN A 525 -7.72 -27.31 2.72
C GLN A 525 -6.31 -27.83 2.42
N GLU A 526 -6.10 -28.50 1.30
CA GLU A 526 -4.78 -28.96 0.87
C GLU A 526 -3.82 -27.79 0.64
N ILE A 527 -4.26 -26.74 -0.10
CA ILE A 527 -3.43 -25.57 -0.35
C ILE A 527 -3.22 -24.77 0.93
N PHE A 528 -4.27 -24.56 1.73
CA PHE A 528 -4.18 -23.86 3.01
C PHE A 528 -3.16 -24.52 3.95
N SER A 529 -3.26 -25.84 4.15
CA SER A 529 -2.34 -26.59 5.01
C SER A 529 -0.90 -26.55 4.48
N TYR A 530 -0.73 -26.52 3.16
CA TYR A 530 0.58 -26.37 2.52
C TYR A 530 1.19 -25.01 2.84
N VAL A 531 0.44 -23.93 2.68
CA VAL A 531 0.88 -22.56 2.99
C VAL A 531 1.17 -22.41 4.49
N GLN A 532 0.24 -22.84 5.35
CA GLN A 532 0.39 -22.79 6.80
C GLN A 532 1.66 -23.53 7.26
N THR A 533 1.95 -24.68 6.67
CA THR A 533 3.18 -25.45 6.99
C THR A 533 4.43 -24.66 6.59
N LEU A 534 4.45 -24.04 5.42
CA LEU A 534 5.59 -23.24 4.96
C LEU A 534 5.78 -21.98 5.83
N LEU A 535 4.71 -21.31 6.22
CA LEU A 535 4.77 -20.14 7.10
C LEU A 535 5.29 -20.53 8.49
N ARG A 536 4.85 -21.66 9.03
CA ARG A 536 5.39 -22.19 10.29
C ARG A 536 6.87 -22.50 10.17
N LEU A 537 7.30 -23.20 9.10
CA LEU A 537 8.72 -23.47 8.86
C LEU A 537 9.54 -22.20 8.72
N ARG A 538 9.02 -21.19 7.99
CA ARG A 538 9.68 -19.89 7.88
C ARG A 538 9.86 -19.25 9.26
N HIS A 539 8.89 -19.35 10.14
CA HIS A 539 8.98 -18.82 11.49
C HIS A 539 9.96 -19.62 12.37
N GLU A 540 10.04 -20.94 12.20
CA GLU A 540 10.93 -21.83 12.98
C GLU A 540 12.40 -21.76 12.51
N HIS A 541 12.65 -21.37 11.25
CA HIS A 541 13.96 -21.39 10.61
C HIS A 541 14.44 -19.99 10.21
N PRO A 542 15.32 -19.34 10.99
CA PRO A 542 15.88 -18.02 10.66
C PRO A 542 16.52 -17.95 9.26
N ALA A 543 17.09 -19.04 8.78
CA ALA A 543 17.65 -19.10 7.42
C ALA A 543 16.58 -18.86 6.33
N LEU A 544 15.33 -19.26 6.53
CA LEU A 544 14.24 -18.98 5.60
C LEU A 544 13.74 -17.53 5.68
N GLN A 545 13.97 -16.83 6.79
CA GLN A 545 13.62 -15.42 6.99
C GLN A 545 14.70 -14.51 6.40
N ALA A 546 15.84 -14.43 7.09
CA ALA A 546 16.92 -13.47 6.85
C ALA A 546 18.20 -14.11 6.27
N GLY A 547 18.19 -15.42 5.97
CA GLY A 547 19.36 -16.11 5.50
C GLY A 547 19.82 -15.62 4.11
N ARG A 548 21.13 -15.51 3.94
CA ARG A 548 21.74 -15.24 2.64
C ARG A 548 21.40 -16.35 1.64
N LEU A 549 21.05 -16.00 0.41
CA LEU A 549 20.77 -16.97 -0.66
C LEU A 549 22.07 -17.30 -1.44
N TRP A 550 22.28 -18.60 -1.69
CA TRP A 550 23.35 -19.12 -2.52
C TRP A 550 22.82 -20.04 -3.61
N HIS A 551 23.14 -19.79 -4.86
CA HIS A 551 22.79 -20.69 -5.96
C HIS A 551 23.63 -21.96 -5.85
N LEU A 552 22.98 -23.11 -5.86
CA LEU A 552 23.66 -24.41 -5.87
C LEU A 552 23.62 -25.08 -7.24
N SER A 553 22.45 -25.11 -7.88
CA SER A 553 22.25 -25.69 -9.21
C SER A 553 21.03 -25.08 -9.88
N SER A 554 21.08 -24.87 -11.19
CA SER A 554 19.93 -24.48 -12.00
C SER A 554 20.03 -25.07 -13.41
N ASP A 555 18.87 -25.50 -13.96
CA ASP A 555 18.73 -25.93 -15.33
C ASP A 555 17.35 -25.54 -15.88
N ASP A 556 16.92 -26.12 -17.01
CA ASP A 556 15.65 -25.78 -17.64
C ASP A 556 14.43 -26.13 -16.76
N ALA A 557 14.52 -27.13 -15.90
CA ALA A 557 13.38 -27.64 -15.16
C ALA A 557 13.53 -27.55 -13.64
N SER A 558 14.74 -27.33 -13.14
CA SER A 558 15.02 -27.33 -11.69
C SER A 558 15.88 -26.15 -11.25
N TYR A 559 15.68 -25.78 -9.99
CA TYR A 559 16.51 -24.82 -9.30
C TYR A 559 16.75 -25.28 -7.86
N VAL A 560 18.00 -25.28 -7.43
CA VAL A 560 18.40 -25.62 -6.06
C VAL A 560 19.21 -24.47 -5.49
N PHE A 561 18.84 -24.03 -4.31
CA PHE A 561 19.53 -22.95 -3.62
C PHE A 561 19.65 -23.24 -2.12
N LEU A 562 20.60 -22.58 -1.50
CA LEU A 562 20.86 -22.64 -0.06
C LEU A 562 20.46 -21.29 0.56
N ARG A 563 19.82 -21.35 1.73
CA ARG A 563 19.64 -20.21 2.63
C ARG A 563 20.52 -20.43 3.85
N GLU A 564 21.28 -19.44 4.24
CA GLU A 564 22.26 -19.50 5.34
C GLU A 564 22.07 -18.32 6.29
N ALA A 565 21.81 -18.60 7.55
CA ALA A 565 21.77 -17.62 8.63
C ALA A 565 22.52 -18.16 9.84
N GLU A 566 23.52 -17.41 10.35
CA GLU A 566 24.35 -17.81 11.49
C GLU A 566 24.91 -19.24 11.34
N GLU A 567 24.44 -20.18 12.15
CA GLU A 567 24.86 -21.59 12.09
C GLU A 567 23.83 -22.47 11.34
N GLU A 568 22.69 -21.92 10.90
CA GLU A 568 21.65 -22.66 10.20
C GLU A 568 21.81 -22.58 8.68
N ARG A 569 21.67 -23.72 8.04
CA ARG A 569 21.75 -23.87 6.58
C ARG A 569 20.58 -24.72 6.08
N VAL A 570 19.85 -24.20 5.12
CA VAL A 570 18.65 -24.83 4.57
C VAL A 570 18.77 -24.93 3.05
N ILE A 571 18.68 -26.14 2.51
CA ILE A 571 18.63 -26.36 1.06
C ILE A 571 17.17 -26.42 0.62
N ILE A 572 16.84 -25.66 -0.42
CA ILE A 572 15.55 -25.70 -1.10
C ILE A 572 15.78 -26.26 -2.51
N ALA A 573 15.08 -27.33 -2.83
CA ALA A 573 15.11 -27.96 -4.15
C ALA A 573 13.75 -27.84 -4.82
N PHE A 574 13.72 -27.31 -6.04
CA PHE A 574 12.54 -27.07 -6.85
C PHE A 574 12.64 -27.84 -8.17
N ASN A 575 11.56 -28.55 -8.54
CA ASN A 575 11.38 -29.26 -9.79
C ASN A 575 10.06 -28.89 -10.48
N ASN A 576 10.12 -28.20 -11.61
CA ASN A 576 8.94 -27.83 -12.42
C ASN A 576 8.61 -28.87 -13.51
N SER A 577 9.45 -29.88 -13.70
CA SER A 577 9.22 -30.94 -14.70
C SER A 577 7.98 -31.77 -14.38
N MET A 578 7.32 -32.26 -15.41
CA MET A 578 6.28 -33.28 -15.30
C MET A 578 6.83 -34.66 -14.92
N ASP A 579 8.15 -34.84 -14.93
CA ASP A 579 8.84 -36.06 -14.58
C ASP A 579 9.64 -35.91 -13.28
N ALA A 580 9.81 -37.04 -12.57
CA ALA A 580 10.72 -37.10 -11.44
C ALA A 580 12.17 -36.87 -11.92
N ARG A 581 12.99 -36.19 -11.10
CA ARG A 581 14.37 -35.84 -11.44
C ARG A 581 15.33 -36.28 -10.34
N ALA A 582 16.50 -36.76 -10.77
CA ALA A 582 17.63 -36.96 -9.89
C ALA A 582 18.61 -35.79 -10.05
N LEU A 583 18.82 -35.05 -8.98
CA LEU A 583 19.72 -33.90 -8.92
C LEU A 583 20.99 -34.27 -8.16
N LYS A 584 22.12 -33.75 -8.61
CA LYS A 584 23.42 -33.97 -8.02
C LYS A 584 24.08 -32.62 -7.76
N ILE A 585 24.30 -32.28 -6.50
CA ILE A 585 24.73 -30.97 -6.04
C ILE A 585 26.11 -31.10 -5.38
N LEU A 586 27.09 -30.39 -5.92
CA LEU A 586 28.44 -30.31 -5.32
C LEU A 586 28.42 -29.29 -4.17
N LEU A 587 28.82 -29.72 -2.96
CA LEU A 587 28.86 -28.85 -1.78
C LEU A 587 30.27 -28.25 -1.51
N ARG A 588 31.33 -28.77 -2.09
CA ARG A 588 32.75 -28.47 -1.73
C ARG A 588 33.10 -26.98 -1.74
N ASP A 589 32.49 -26.19 -2.63
CA ASP A 589 32.79 -24.77 -2.80
C ASP A 589 31.64 -23.87 -2.29
N THR A 590 30.78 -24.41 -1.40
CA THR A 590 29.61 -23.74 -0.83
C THR A 590 29.77 -23.59 0.68
N PRO A 591 28.97 -22.75 1.33
CA PRO A 591 28.89 -22.69 2.78
C PRO A 591 28.49 -24.02 3.44
N ALA A 592 27.92 -24.94 2.68
CA ALA A 592 27.49 -26.27 3.12
C ALA A 592 28.53 -27.37 2.92
N LYS A 593 29.79 -27.04 2.60
CA LYS A 593 30.87 -28.00 2.27
C LYS A 593 31.12 -29.06 3.35
N ASP A 594 30.87 -28.72 4.60
CA ASP A 594 31.14 -29.57 5.76
C ASP A 594 29.88 -30.30 6.26
N ALA A 595 28.77 -30.22 5.52
CA ALA A 595 27.51 -30.88 5.90
C ALA A 595 27.70 -32.40 5.88
N ALA A 596 27.40 -33.03 7.02
CA ALA A 596 27.53 -34.48 7.20
C ALA A 596 26.19 -35.21 6.97
N GLY A 597 25.08 -34.50 7.12
CA GLY A 597 23.72 -34.99 6.98
C GLY A 597 22.72 -33.85 6.78
N PHE A 598 21.45 -34.22 6.74
CA PHE A 598 20.35 -33.28 6.71
C PHE A 598 19.06 -33.94 7.20
N SER A 599 18.14 -33.09 7.64
CA SER A 599 16.76 -33.45 7.99
C SER A 599 15.80 -32.85 6.97
N GLN A 600 14.98 -33.66 6.32
CA GLN A 600 13.92 -33.16 5.46
C GLN A 600 12.76 -32.63 6.31
N VAL A 601 12.50 -31.34 6.20
CA VAL A 601 11.45 -30.65 6.97
C VAL A 601 10.19 -30.39 6.14
N PHE A 602 10.32 -30.46 4.79
CA PHE A 602 9.19 -30.26 3.88
C PHE A 602 9.35 -31.01 2.56
N GLY A 603 8.22 -31.41 1.95
CA GLY A 603 8.17 -32.07 0.66
C GLY A 603 8.29 -33.60 0.73
N GLN A 604 8.52 -34.24 -0.43
CA GLN A 604 8.54 -35.70 -0.56
C GLN A 604 9.80 -36.22 -1.31
N ALA A 605 10.81 -35.38 -1.51
CA ALA A 605 12.04 -35.81 -2.14
C ALA A 605 12.81 -36.78 -1.22
N GLN A 606 13.62 -37.62 -1.82
CA GLN A 606 14.60 -38.41 -1.08
C GLN A 606 15.98 -37.83 -1.36
N ALA A 607 16.79 -37.69 -0.35
CA ALA A 607 18.13 -37.17 -0.52
C ALA A 607 19.15 -37.95 0.33
N ASP A 608 20.43 -37.92 -0.09
CA ASP A 608 21.56 -38.44 0.68
C ASP A 608 22.82 -37.58 0.42
N VAL A 609 23.76 -37.60 1.38
CA VAL A 609 25.06 -36.95 1.24
C VAL A 609 26.13 -38.02 1.04
N LYS A 610 26.85 -37.94 -0.05
CA LYS A 610 27.94 -38.87 -0.37
C LYS A 610 29.16 -38.12 -0.96
N GLY A 611 30.29 -38.21 -0.29
CA GLY A 611 31.55 -37.69 -0.84
C GLY A 611 31.59 -36.19 -1.11
N GLY A 612 30.85 -35.37 -0.35
CA GLY A 612 30.75 -33.92 -0.55
C GLY A 612 29.73 -33.52 -1.64
N GLU A 613 28.85 -34.43 -2.00
CA GLU A 613 27.73 -34.20 -2.93
C GLU A 613 26.42 -34.52 -2.25
N VAL A 614 25.38 -33.74 -2.52
CA VAL A 614 23.98 -34.07 -2.20
C VAL A 614 23.32 -34.64 -3.44
N HIS A 615 22.74 -35.81 -3.28
CA HIS A 615 21.94 -36.49 -4.30
C HIS A 615 20.48 -36.39 -3.90
N ILE A 616 19.64 -35.73 -4.72
CA ILE A 616 18.23 -35.51 -4.43
C ILE A 616 17.36 -36.14 -5.52
N SER A 617 16.45 -37.04 -5.13
CA SER A 617 15.41 -37.58 -6.00
C SER A 617 14.13 -36.80 -5.80
N MET A 618 13.82 -35.87 -6.72
CA MET A 618 12.67 -34.99 -6.69
C MET A 618 11.47 -35.62 -7.39
N PRO A 619 10.29 -35.68 -6.81
CA PRO A 619 9.06 -35.92 -7.54
C PRO A 619 8.80 -34.87 -8.62
N ALA A 620 7.91 -35.18 -9.57
CA ALA A 620 7.42 -34.24 -10.55
C ALA A 620 6.72 -33.05 -9.85
N GLN A 621 6.87 -31.85 -10.40
CA GLN A 621 6.24 -30.62 -9.92
C GLN A 621 6.23 -30.49 -8.38
N SER A 622 7.40 -30.50 -7.79
CA SER A 622 7.57 -30.50 -6.34
C SER A 622 8.63 -29.51 -5.85
N ILE A 623 8.49 -29.12 -4.59
CA ILE A 623 9.51 -28.41 -3.82
C ILE A 623 9.78 -29.20 -2.53
N SER A 624 11.03 -29.23 -2.10
CA SER A 624 11.45 -29.87 -0.85
C SER A 624 12.48 -29.01 -0.13
N ILE A 625 12.42 -29.03 1.20
CA ILE A 625 13.27 -28.23 2.08
C ILE A 625 14.02 -29.16 3.03
N PHE A 626 15.32 -28.97 3.15
CA PHE A 626 16.24 -29.77 3.96
C PHE A 626 17.07 -28.86 4.85
N VAL A 627 17.07 -29.11 6.14
CA VAL A 627 17.95 -28.46 7.12
C VAL A 627 19.22 -29.30 7.21
N LEU A 628 20.39 -28.67 7.04
CA LEU A 628 21.68 -29.34 7.12
C LEU A 628 22.13 -29.46 8.58
N ASP A 629 22.77 -30.63 8.90
CA ASP A 629 23.36 -30.92 10.20
C ASP A 629 24.74 -30.27 10.35
#